data_df4baf3fe035d78ae1ed0bb9df0b0b27
#
_entry.id   df4baf3fe035d78ae1ed0bb9df0b0b27
#
_cell.length_a   1.000
_cell.length_b   1.000
_cell.length_c   1.000
_cell.angle_alpha   90.00
_cell.angle_beta   90.00
_cell.angle_gamma   90.00
#
_symmetry.space_group_name_H-M   'P 1'
#
loop_
_entity.id
_entity.type
_entity.pdbx_description
1 polymer ?
#
loop_
_entity_poly.entity_id
_entity_poly.type
_entity_poly.pdbx_seq_one_letter_code
_entity_poly.pdbx_strand_id
1 'polypeptide(L)'
;DDYGGFAKVNVYGRLYSGKALLDVLETYVRKAFFSDDPLEKEKGVDIMWYIWTAPYSPLYGRKKMSTFERYFVDDETLKTETKNSYYEYIKKPEYADKVLKEFGLHGSRVHIINGHVPVHRMKGESPVKSNGKVIMIDGGFSKAYRRRTGIAGYTLIYNSYGLTLTAHEPFESPETAV
;
A
#
# COMPACT_ATOMS: atom_id res chain seq x y z
N ASP A 1 9.56 0.16 -9.77
CA ASP A 1 9.63 0.64 -11.16
C ASP A 1 8.94 -0.32 -12.12
N ASP A 2 8.80 0.06 -13.37
CA ASP A 2 8.10 -0.72 -14.41
C ASP A 2 8.82 -2.01 -14.81
N TYR A 3 10.05 -2.19 -14.39
CA TYR A 3 10.88 -3.37 -14.64
C TYR A 3 10.99 -4.31 -13.43
N GLY A 4 10.16 -4.06 -12.40
CA GLY A 4 10.14 -4.85 -11.17
C GLY A 4 11.33 -4.61 -10.23
N GLY A 5 12.03 -3.49 -10.40
CA GLY A 5 13.03 -2.98 -9.47
C GLY A 5 12.42 -2.04 -8.44
N PHE A 6 13.18 -1.71 -7.39
CA PHE A 6 12.82 -0.61 -6.51
C PHE A 6 13.14 0.71 -7.19
N ALA A 7 12.18 1.64 -7.19
CA ALA A 7 12.38 2.97 -7.74
C ALA A 7 13.51 3.69 -6.98
N LYS A 8 14.34 4.40 -7.74
CA LYS A 8 15.43 5.21 -7.18
C LYS A 8 14.99 6.65 -7.09
N VAL A 9 15.14 7.25 -5.93
CA VAL A 9 14.75 8.64 -5.64
C VAL A 9 15.95 9.40 -5.12
N ASN A 10 16.14 10.61 -5.65
CA ASN A 10 17.17 11.53 -5.15
C ASN A 10 16.59 12.30 -3.95
N VAL A 11 17.20 12.12 -2.79
CA VAL A 11 16.87 12.85 -1.58
C VAL A 11 18.11 13.69 -1.21
N TYR A 12 18.00 14.99 -1.38
CA TYR A 12 19.09 15.97 -1.11
C TYR A 12 20.46 15.57 -1.69
N GLY A 13 20.48 15.19 -2.98
CA GLY A 13 21.71 14.88 -3.71
C GLY A 13 22.19 13.42 -3.60
N ARG A 14 21.51 12.56 -2.83
CA ARG A 14 21.83 11.13 -2.72
C ARG A 14 20.70 10.27 -3.24
N LEU A 15 21.04 9.20 -3.95
CA LEU A 15 20.08 8.23 -4.48
C LEU A 15 19.77 7.14 -3.43
N TYR A 16 18.49 6.93 -3.18
CA TYR A 16 17.98 5.90 -2.30
C TYR A 16 16.93 5.04 -3.02
N SER A 17 16.77 3.79 -2.59
CA SER A 17 15.75 2.88 -3.12
C SER A 17 15.34 1.87 -2.03
N GLY A 18 14.20 1.19 -2.20
CA GLY A 18 13.73 0.15 -1.30
C GLY A 18 13.63 0.62 0.15
N LYS A 19 14.07 -0.22 1.08
CA LYS A 19 14.05 0.09 2.52
C LYS A 19 14.85 1.34 2.87
N ALA A 20 16.02 1.54 2.25
CA ALA A 20 16.84 2.72 2.53
C ALA A 20 16.13 4.04 2.18
N LEU A 21 15.26 4.05 1.16
CA LEU A 21 14.42 5.21 0.86
C LEU A 21 13.42 5.48 1.99
N LEU A 22 12.75 4.45 2.49
CA LEU A 22 11.80 4.60 3.60
C LEU A 22 12.50 5.10 4.87
N ASP A 23 13.65 4.53 5.20
CA ASP A 23 14.42 4.90 6.40
C ASP A 23 14.88 6.37 6.35
N VAL A 24 15.36 6.85 5.21
CA VAL A 24 15.81 8.24 5.08
C VAL A 24 14.63 9.22 5.15
N LEU A 25 13.51 8.92 4.52
CA LEU A 25 12.32 9.76 4.57
C LEU A 25 11.78 9.84 6.00
N GLU A 26 11.67 8.69 6.69
CA GLU A 26 11.27 8.64 8.10
C GLU A 26 12.22 9.46 8.99
N THR A 27 13.52 9.34 8.78
CA THR A 27 14.53 10.08 9.55
C THR A 27 14.32 11.58 9.45
N TYR A 28 14.12 12.13 8.24
CA TYR A 28 13.86 13.56 8.05
C TYR A 28 12.56 14.00 8.73
N VAL A 29 11.48 13.24 8.56
CA VAL A 29 10.17 13.57 9.15
C VAL A 29 10.22 13.54 10.67
N ARG A 30 10.79 12.48 11.26
CA ARG A 30 10.90 12.37 12.72
C ARG A 30 11.81 13.43 13.30
N LYS A 31 12.95 13.69 12.67
CA LYS A 31 13.87 14.72 13.13
C LYS A 31 13.19 16.09 13.12
N ALA A 32 12.49 16.44 12.05
CA ALA A 32 11.77 17.70 11.96
C ALA A 32 10.61 17.84 12.97
N PHE A 33 9.94 16.72 13.28
CA PHE A 33 8.85 16.74 14.26
C PHE A 33 9.34 17.07 15.68
N PHE A 34 10.50 16.53 16.07
CA PHE A 34 11.05 16.72 17.41
C PHE A 34 12.06 17.89 17.53
N SER A 35 12.51 18.46 16.40
CA SER A 35 13.47 19.56 16.41
C SER A 35 12.78 20.91 16.63
N ASP A 36 13.47 21.83 17.30
CA ASP A 36 13.10 23.25 17.37
C ASP A 36 13.80 24.10 16.29
N ASP A 37 14.75 23.53 15.54
CA ASP A 37 15.44 24.21 14.45
C ASP A 37 14.50 24.42 13.24
N PRO A 38 14.28 25.69 12.83
CA PRO A 38 13.43 26.03 11.69
C PRO A 38 13.86 25.37 10.38
N LEU A 39 15.17 25.24 10.12
CA LEU A 39 15.68 24.61 8.91
C LEU A 39 15.41 23.09 8.86
N GLU A 40 15.47 22.44 10.02
CA GLU A 40 15.10 21.03 10.11
C GLU A 40 13.60 20.82 9.92
N LYS A 41 12.78 21.70 10.48
CA LYS A 41 11.32 21.70 10.27
C LYS A 41 10.96 21.90 8.80
N GLU A 42 11.56 22.87 8.13
CA GLU A 42 11.35 23.13 6.70
C GLU A 42 11.66 21.89 5.86
N LYS A 43 12.82 21.25 6.06
CA LYS A 43 13.18 19.99 5.38
C LYS A 43 12.15 18.88 5.62
N GLY A 44 11.62 18.75 6.83
CA GLY A 44 10.59 17.78 7.14
C GLY A 44 9.29 18.07 6.42
N VAL A 45 8.88 19.33 6.31
CA VAL A 45 7.70 19.76 5.54
C VAL A 45 7.88 19.42 4.05
N ASP A 46 9.04 19.68 3.47
CA ASP A 46 9.38 19.36 2.07
C ASP A 46 9.28 17.84 1.83
N ILE A 47 9.83 17.04 2.74
CA ILE A 47 9.77 15.58 2.66
C ILE A 47 8.32 15.10 2.79
N MET A 48 7.52 15.65 3.70
CA MET A 48 6.11 15.29 3.85
C MET A 48 5.31 15.64 2.60
N TRP A 49 5.57 16.80 2.01
CA TRP A 49 4.96 17.21 0.74
C TRP A 49 5.33 16.26 -0.40
N TYR A 50 6.62 15.90 -0.50
CA TYR A 50 7.09 14.90 -1.46
C TYR A 50 6.38 13.55 -1.27
N ILE A 51 6.32 13.04 -0.03
CA ILE A 51 5.68 11.75 0.26
C ILE A 51 4.22 11.75 -0.18
N TRP A 52 3.52 12.87 -0.01
CA TRP A 52 2.10 12.96 -0.34
C TRP A 52 1.81 13.16 -1.83
N THR A 53 2.64 13.91 -2.54
CA THR A 53 2.28 14.40 -3.88
C THR A 53 3.15 13.89 -5.02
N ALA A 54 4.37 13.44 -4.73
CA ALA A 54 5.35 13.19 -5.78
C ALA A 54 5.27 11.78 -6.39
N PRO A 55 5.50 11.64 -7.70
CA PRO A 55 5.73 10.35 -8.32
C PRO A 55 6.88 9.60 -7.64
N TYR A 56 6.80 8.27 -7.60
CA TYR A 56 7.77 7.39 -6.92
C TYR A 56 7.86 7.54 -5.40
N SER A 57 7.02 8.37 -4.80
CA SER A 57 6.85 8.37 -3.36
C SER A 57 6.31 7.01 -2.89
N PRO A 58 6.72 6.52 -1.70
CA PRO A 58 6.19 5.28 -1.14
C PRO A 58 4.67 5.24 -0.99
N LEU A 59 4.02 6.40 -0.81
CA LEU A 59 2.57 6.51 -0.67
C LEU A 59 1.83 6.77 -1.99
N TYR A 60 2.54 7.02 -3.08
CA TYR A 60 1.94 7.34 -4.37
C TYR A 60 1.60 6.07 -5.15
N GLY A 61 0.41 5.54 -4.93
CA GLY A 61 -0.05 4.25 -5.51
C GLY A 61 -0.44 4.31 -6.99
N ARG A 62 -0.16 5.39 -7.72
CA ARG A 62 -0.52 5.62 -9.12
C ARG A 62 0.63 6.23 -9.90
N LYS A 63 0.63 6.09 -11.22
CA LYS A 63 1.58 6.78 -12.10
C LYS A 63 1.15 8.22 -12.39
N LYS A 64 -0.15 8.49 -12.32
CA LYS A 64 -0.76 9.80 -12.55
C LYS A 64 -1.97 9.92 -11.63
N MET A 65 -2.16 11.08 -11.02
CA MET A 65 -3.42 11.51 -10.39
C MET A 65 -4.14 12.50 -11.30
N SER A 66 -5.46 12.39 -11.33
CA SER A 66 -6.35 13.26 -12.11
C SER A 66 -7.45 13.80 -11.18
N THR A 67 -7.09 14.71 -10.28
CA THR A 67 -8.05 15.27 -9.31
C THR A 67 -8.83 16.43 -9.94
N PHE A 68 -8.13 17.46 -10.38
CA PHE A 68 -8.74 18.65 -10.96
C PHE A 68 -9.29 18.38 -12.37
N GLU A 69 -8.63 17.54 -13.13
CA GLU A 69 -9.06 17.16 -14.49
C GLU A 69 -10.46 16.54 -14.49
N ARG A 70 -10.81 15.79 -13.43
CA ARG A 70 -12.16 15.19 -13.28
C ARG A 70 -13.27 16.21 -13.13
N TYR A 71 -12.96 17.38 -12.60
CA TYR A 71 -13.94 18.42 -12.31
C TYR A 71 -13.97 19.52 -13.37
N PHE A 72 -12.86 19.80 -14.03
CA PHE A 72 -12.69 20.99 -14.84
C PHE A 72 -12.34 20.74 -16.30
N VAL A 73 -12.10 19.48 -16.70
CA VAL A 73 -11.70 19.14 -18.06
C VAL A 73 -12.64 18.08 -18.63
N ASP A 74 -13.14 18.30 -19.86
CA ASP A 74 -14.05 17.34 -20.52
C ASP A 74 -13.32 16.19 -21.22
N ASP A 75 -11.98 16.26 -21.35
CA ASP A 75 -11.18 15.21 -21.99
C ASP A 75 -11.02 13.99 -21.07
N GLU A 76 -11.71 12.89 -21.41
CA GLU A 76 -11.67 11.63 -20.65
C GLU A 76 -10.28 10.98 -20.63
N THR A 77 -9.41 11.26 -21.60
CA THR A 77 -8.05 10.71 -21.63
C THR A 77 -7.19 11.26 -20.49
N LEU A 78 -7.45 12.51 -20.09
CA LEU A 78 -6.77 13.18 -18.98
C LEU A 78 -7.27 12.69 -17.62
N LYS A 79 -8.49 12.15 -17.55
CA LYS A 79 -9.11 11.61 -16.33
C LYS A 79 -8.66 10.19 -16.00
N THR A 80 -8.00 9.51 -16.94
CA THR A 80 -7.55 8.12 -16.75
C THR A 80 -6.34 8.06 -15.83
N GLU A 81 -6.46 7.27 -14.76
CA GLU A 81 -5.38 7.04 -13.80
C GLU A 81 -4.84 5.61 -13.94
N THR A 82 -3.53 5.49 -14.11
CA THR A 82 -2.85 4.20 -14.17
C THR A 82 -2.28 3.86 -12.79
N LYS A 83 -2.54 2.65 -12.31
CA LYS A 83 -1.98 2.14 -11.05
C LYS A 83 -0.47 2.02 -11.13
N ASN A 84 0.19 2.14 -9.98
CA ASN A 84 1.61 1.86 -9.84
C ASN A 84 1.91 0.39 -10.18
N SER A 85 3.07 0.12 -10.73
CA SER A 85 3.54 -1.21 -11.12
C SER A 85 3.57 -2.22 -9.95
N TYR A 86 3.65 -1.74 -8.71
CA TYR A 86 3.54 -2.55 -7.51
C TYR A 86 2.32 -3.49 -7.53
N TYR A 87 1.15 -2.98 -7.94
CA TYR A 87 -0.10 -3.76 -7.96
C TYR A 87 -0.10 -4.92 -8.94
N GLU A 88 0.76 -4.90 -9.94
CA GLU A 88 0.94 -6.02 -10.85
C GLU A 88 1.99 -7.00 -10.33
N TYR A 89 3.13 -6.47 -9.89
CA TYR A 89 4.24 -7.30 -9.44
C TYR A 89 3.96 -8.04 -8.15
N ILE A 90 3.26 -7.43 -7.19
CA ILE A 90 2.98 -8.07 -5.89
C ILE A 90 2.07 -9.30 -5.97
N LYS A 91 1.44 -9.54 -7.12
CA LYS A 91 0.69 -10.76 -7.39
C LYS A 91 1.61 -11.98 -7.64
N LYS A 92 2.89 -11.75 -7.91
CA LYS A 92 3.87 -12.78 -8.24
C LYS A 92 4.71 -13.11 -7.00
N PRO A 93 4.80 -14.40 -6.58
CA PRO A 93 5.50 -14.80 -5.37
C PRO A 93 6.95 -14.34 -5.30
N GLU A 94 7.66 -14.36 -6.43
CA GLU A 94 9.06 -13.92 -6.51
C GLU A 94 9.26 -12.44 -6.18
N TYR A 95 8.28 -11.59 -6.48
CA TYR A 95 8.32 -10.17 -6.11
C TYR A 95 7.96 -9.93 -4.66
N ALA A 96 7.01 -10.69 -4.11
CA ALA A 96 6.73 -10.66 -2.69
C ALA A 96 7.98 -11.06 -1.89
N ASP A 97 8.68 -12.11 -2.31
CA ASP A 97 9.95 -12.52 -1.71
C ASP A 97 11.04 -11.46 -1.85
N LYS A 98 11.12 -10.77 -2.98
CA LYS A 98 12.07 -9.68 -3.19
C LYS A 98 11.82 -8.51 -2.21
N VAL A 99 10.55 -8.14 -2.01
CA VAL A 99 10.18 -7.11 -1.03
C VAL A 99 10.52 -7.56 0.39
N LEU A 100 10.14 -8.77 0.78
CA LEU A 100 10.45 -9.30 2.12
C LEU A 100 11.96 -9.33 2.39
N LYS A 101 12.76 -9.79 1.43
CA LYS A 101 14.23 -9.81 1.54
C LYS A 101 14.83 -8.42 1.70
N GLU A 102 14.28 -7.42 1.03
CA GLU A 102 14.71 -6.02 1.17
C GLU A 102 14.57 -5.51 2.61
N PHE A 103 13.57 -6.02 3.34
CA PHE A 103 13.37 -5.73 4.76
C PHE A 103 14.08 -6.72 5.70
N GLY A 104 14.95 -7.58 5.18
CA GLY A 104 15.66 -8.58 5.98
C GLY A 104 14.81 -9.75 6.45
N LEU A 105 13.62 -9.94 5.87
CA LEU A 105 12.68 -11.00 6.24
C LEU A 105 12.85 -12.21 5.32
N HIS A 106 13.02 -13.38 5.91
CA HIS A 106 13.27 -14.63 5.20
C HIS A 106 12.41 -15.77 5.76
N GLY A 107 12.10 -16.76 4.90
CA GLY A 107 11.41 -17.99 5.31
C GLY A 107 9.93 -18.04 4.90
N SER A 108 9.25 -19.08 5.36
CA SER A 108 7.87 -19.38 4.97
C SER A 108 6.81 -18.65 5.81
N ARG A 109 7.16 -18.19 7.00
CA ARG A 109 6.25 -17.55 7.96
C ARG A 109 6.35 -16.02 7.98
N VAL A 110 6.77 -15.44 6.87
CA VAL A 110 6.87 -13.98 6.72
C VAL A 110 5.86 -13.51 5.68
N HIS A 111 5.19 -12.40 5.98
CA HIS A 111 4.07 -11.93 5.19
C HIS A 111 4.12 -10.41 4.99
N ILE A 112 3.56 -9.96 3.88
CA ILE A 112 3.25 -8.55 3.61
C ILE A 112 1.75 -8.38 3.90
N ILE A 113 1.40 -7.51 4.84
CA ILE A 113 0.01 -7.22 5.18
C ILE A 113 -0.34 -5.84 4.61
N ASN A 114 -1.34 -5.79 3.74
CA ASN A 114 -1.79 -4.57 3.09
C ASN A 114 -3.19 -4.18 3.57
N GLY A 115 -3.34 -2.89 3.94
CA GLY A 115 -4.62 -2.22 4.12
C GLY A 115 -4.86 -1.16 3.05
N HIS A 116 -5.85 -0.32 3.22
CA HIS A 116 -6.21 0.85 2.40
C HIS A 116 -6.68 0.55 0.95
N VAL A 117 -6.20 -0.51 0.33
CA VAL A 117 -6.65 -0.92 -1.01
C VAL A 117 -7.63 -2.08 -0.85
N PRO A 118 -8.94 -1.86 -1.10
CA PRO A 118 -9.95 -2.86 -0.83
C PRO A 118 -9.87 -4.05 -1.79
N VAL A 119 -10.16 -5.24 -1.25
CA VAL A 119 -10.37 -6.46 -2.02
C VAL A 119 -11.73 -6.40 -2.71
N HIS A 120 -11.76 -6.61 -4.02
CA HIS A 120 -12.99 -6.66 -4.81
C HIS A 120 -13.54 -8.09 -4.87
N ARG A 121 -14.16 -8.56 -3.79
CA ARG A 121 -14.69 -9.92 -3.72
C ARG A 121 -15.75 -10.21 -4.79
N MET A 122 -16.59 -9.24 -5.13
CA MET A 122 -17.58 -9.38 -6.22
C MET A 122 -16.94 -9.66 -7.58
N LYS A 123 -15.66 -9.35 -7.75
CA LYS A 123 -14.87 -9.65 -8.95
C LYS A 123 -14.04 -10.93 -8.81
N GLY A 124 -14.29 -11.73 -7.74
CA GLY A 124 -13.52 -12.94 -7.47
C GLY A 124 -12.10 -12.70 -6.96
N GLU A 125 -11.78 -11.48 -6.48
CA GLU A 125 -10.45 -11.20 -5.96
C GLU A 125 -10.24 -11.86 -4.60
N SER A 126 -9.14 -12.63 -4.47
CA SER A 126 -8.73 -13.22 -3.20
C SER A 126 -7.98 -12.20 -2.33
N PRO A 127 -8.23 -12.14 -1.01
CA PRO A 127 -7.43 -11.36 -0.07
C PRO A 127 -6.03 -11.95 0.13
N VAL A 128 -5.83 -13.22 -0.16
CA VAL A 128 -4.54 -13.90 -0.03
C VAL A 128 -3.91 -14.03 -1.42
N LYS A 129 -2.71 -13.48 -1.60
CA LYS A 129 -1.98 -13.44 -2.86
C LYS A 129 -0.58 -14.01 -2.69
N SER A 130 0.09 -14.25 -3.82
CA SER A 130 1.50 -14.69 -3.87
C SER A 130 1.78 -15.88 -2.96
N ASN A 131 0.95 -16.93 -3.07
CA ASN A 131 1.06 -18.17 -2.29
C ASN A 131 1.09 -17.91 -0.76
N GLY A 132 0.23 -17.00 -0.29
CA GLY A 132 0.13 -16.64 1.14
C GLY A 132 1.13 -15.59 1.62
N LYS A 133 2.05 -15.13 0.77
CA LYS A 133 3.03 -14.11 1.12
C LYS A 133 2.44 -12.71 1.28
N VAL A 134 1.30 -12.45 0.64
CA VAL A 134 0.62 -11.15 0.69
C VAL A 134 -0.81 -11.35 1.16
N ILE A 135 -1.18 -10.62 2.20
CA ILE A 135 -2.50 -10.67 2.83
C ILE A 135 -3.10 -9.27 2.79
N MET A 136 -4.26 -9.14 2.17
CA MET A 136 -5.00 -7.87 2.09
C MET A 136 -6.16 -7.92 3.09
N ILE A 137 -6.22 -6.92 3.98
CA ILE A 137 -7.20 -6.89 5.07
C ILE A 137 -8.33 -5.87 4.86
N ASP A 138 -8.27 -5.04 3.82
CA ASP A 138 -9.29 -4.04 3.54
C ASP A 138 -10.29 -4.52 2.48
N GLY A 139 -11.58 -4.32 2.74
CA GLY A 139 -12.67 -4.54 1.80
C GLY A 139 -13.53 -3.29 1.59
N GLY A 140 -13.15 -2.17 2.22
CA GLY A 140 -13.92 -0.93 2.21
C GLY A 140 -15.04 -0.93 3.25
N PHE A 141 -14.70 -0.69 4.52
CA PHE A 141 -15.63 -0.71 5.67
C PHE A 141 -16.79 0.27 5.55
N SER A 142 -16.65 1.37 4.81
CA SER A 142 -17.75 2.31 4.63
C SER A 142 -18.87 1.73 3.74
N LYS A 143 -20.12 2.10 4.02
CA LYS A 143 -21.28 1.66 3.25
C LYS A 143 -21.16 1.97 1.75
N ALA A 144 -20.52 3.08 1.38
CA ALA A 144 -20.31 3.48 -0.02
C ALA A 144 -19.44 2.49 -0.80
N TYR A 145 -18.45 1.89 -0.12
CA TYR A 145 -17.52 0.93 -0.75
C TYR A 145 -18.08 -0.49 -0.77
N ARG A 146 -18.86 -0.92 0.24
CA ARG A 146 -19.43 -2.28 0.30
C ARG A 146 -20.19 -2.69 -0.95
N ARG A 147 -20.93 -1.76 -1.56
CA ARG A 147 -21.64 -2.02 -2.81
C ARG A 147 -20.73 -2.34 -3.99
N ARG A 148 -19.47 -1.90 -3.95
CA ARG A 148 -18.48 -2.12 -5.01
C ARG A 148 -17.59 -3.32 -4.74
N THR A 149 -17.27 -3.57 -3.47
CA THR A 149 -16.31 -4.60 -3.05
C THR A 149 -16.99 -5.93 -2.71
N GLY A 150 -18.24 -5.88 -2.24
CA GLY A 150 -19.00 -7.05 -1.78
C GLY A 150 -18.66 -7.51 -0.37
N ILE A 151 -17.73 -6.83 0.32
CA ILE A 151 -17.31 -7.16 1.68
C ILE A 151 -16.89 -5.88 2.43
N ALA A 152 -17.04 -5.88 3.75
CA ALA A 152 -16.56 -4.77 4.58
C ALA A 152 -15.05 -4.80 4.77
N GLY A 153 -14.47 -5.97 4.95
CA GLY A 153 -13.04 -6.15 5.17
C GLY A 153 -12.74 -7.48 5.84
N TYR A 154 -11.51 -7.58 6.34
CA TYR A 154 -11.02 -8.78 7.02
C TYR A 154 -10.33 -8.39 8.32
N THR A 155 -10.38 -9.30 9.30
CA THR A 155 -9.53 -9.24 10.49
C THR A 155 -8.48 -10.34 10.39
N LEU A 156 -7.22 -9.97 10.51
CA LEU A 156 -6.12 -10.91 10.61
C LEU A 156 -5.86 -11.20 12.09
N ILE A 157 -6.00 -12.45 12.49
CA ILE A 157 -5.78 -12.93 13.85
C ILE A 157 -4.49 -13.75 13.87
N TYR A 158 -3.59 -13.40 14.78
CA TYR A 158 -2.37 -14.17 15.04
C TYR A 158 -2.42 -14.75 16.44
N ASN A 159 -2.23 -16.06 16.54
CA ASN A 159 -2.16 -16.78 17.83
C ASN A 159 -1.24 -18.00 17.72
N SER A 160 -1.22 -18.86 18.75
CA SER A 160 -0.39 -20.08 18.79
C SER A 160 -0.71 -21.10 17.69
N TYR A 161 -1.88 -21.02 17.07
CA TYR A 161 -2.28 -21.88 15.93
C TYR A 161 -1.86 -21.31 14.58
N GLY A 162 -1.42 -20.05 14.53
CA GLY A 162 -0.96 -19.40 13.30
C GLY A 162 -1.76 -18.14 12.94
N LEU A 163 -1.87 -17.87 11.62
CA LEU A 163 -2.60 -16.75 11.06
C LEU A 163 -3.97 -17.21 10.57
N THR A 164 -5.02 -16.53 11.04
CA THR A 164 -6.39 -16.74 10.59
C THR A 164 -6.93 -15.44 10.00
N LEU A 165 -7.47 -15.49 8.77
CA LEU A 165 -8.09 -14.35 8.13
C LEU A 165 -9.62 -14.51 8.19
N THR A 166 -10.29 -13.67 8.98
CA THR A 166 -11.74 -13.69 9.18
C THR A 166 -12.41 -12.61 8.33
N ALA A 167 -13.37 -13.00 7.50
CA ALA A 167 -14.15 -12.08 6.67
C ALA A 167 -15.25 -11.39 7.50
N HIS A 168 -15.46 -10.09 7.27
CA HIS A 168 -16.58 -9.34 7.86
C HIS A 168 -17.81 -9.45 6.99
N GLU A 169 -18.57 -10.52 7.18
CA GLU A 169 -19.85 -10.78 6.53
C GLU A 169 -21.02 -10.59 7.51
N PRO A 170 -22.24 -10.38 7.01
CA PRO A 170 -23.43 -10.42 7.87
C PRO A 170 -23.51 -11.75 8.60
N PHE A 171 -23.74 -11.72 9.90
CA PHE A 171 -23.98 -12.92 10.68
C PHE A 171 -25.40 -13.43 10.36
N GLU A 172 -25.51 -14.66 9.88
CA GLU A 172 -26.79 -15.31 9.58
C GLU A 172 -27.16 -16.33 10.67
N SER A 173 -26.24 -17.25 10.97
CA SER A 173 -26.42 -18.23 12.04
C SER A 173 -25.08 -18.83 12.46
N PRO A 174 -24.98 -19.50 13.64
CA PRO A 174 -23.77 -20.21 14.06
C PRO A 174 -23.31 -21.27 13.05
N GLU A 175 -24.26 -21.93 12.37
CA GLU A 175 -23.98 -23.02 11.42
C GLU A 175 -23.36 -22.51 10.13
N THR A 176 -23.61 -21.26 9.76
CA THR A 176 -23.06 -20.61 8.55
C THR A 176 -21.79 -19.83 8.82
N ALA A 177 -21.40 -19.67 10.08
CA ALA A 177 -20.23 -18.87 10.52
C ALA A 177 -18.94 -19.70 10.63
N VAL A 178 -18.72 -20.69 9.74
CA VAL A 178 -17.53 -21.55 9.71
C VAL A 178 -16.49 -21.04 8.74
#